data_ef43a1c906a862c7474571a4c774f4a5
#
_entry.id   ef43a1c906a862c7474571a4c774f4a5
#
_cell.length_a   1.000
_cell.length_b   1.000
_cell.length_c   1.000
_cell.angle_alpha   90.00
_cell.angle_beta   90.00
_cell.angle_gamma   90.00
#
_symmetry.space_group_name_H-M   'P 1'
#
loop_
_entity.id
_entity.type
_entity.pdbx_description
1 polymer ?
#
loop_
_entity_poly.entity_id
_entity_poly.type
_entity_poly.pdbx_seq_one_letter_code
_entity_poly.pdbx_strand_id
1 'polypeptide(L)'
;MKTTPLHAKHLALKAKMAEFAGYDMPIQYETGVLAEHHWTRDKAGLFDVSHMGQVMVQGAGALAFWEKLTPSAIGKLGNDTAKYTVLTNEQGGIIDDLIVTRLADDKFFAVINAGCKDKDIAWMQSNLPDNAKLLHLEDRALLALQGPKAEKVLHDSLGIDASSLGYMRFMKHDT
;
A
#
# COMPACT_ATOMS: atom_id res chain seq x y z
N MET A 1 3.60 -14.50 -16.05
CA MET A 1 3.28 -13.25 -15.31
C MET A 1 2.49 -13.63 -14.07
N LYS A 2 2.70 -12.91 -12.96
CA LYS A 2 1.87 -13.05 -11.75
C LYS A 2 0.50 -12.40 -12.00
N THR A 3 -0.49 -12.73 -11.20
CA THR A 3 -1.85 -12.15 -11.27
C THR A 3 -2.26 -11.61 -9.90
N THR A 4 -3.14 -10.60 -9.89
CA THR A 4 -3.74 -10.09 -8.65
C THR A 4 -5.00 -10.90 -8.28
N PRO A 5 -5.49 -10.80 -7.04
CA PRO A 5 -6.76 -11.43 -6.66
C PRO A 5 -7.97 -10.99 -7.51
N LEU A 6 -7.89 -9.81 -8.13
CA LEU A 6 -8.98 -9.27 -8.96
C LEU A 6 -8.81 -9.53 -10.46
N HIS A 7 -7.76 -10.24 -10.89
CA HIS A 7 -7.44 -10.48 -12.29
C HIS A 7 -8.63 -10.98 -13.11
N ALA A 8 -9.37 -12.01 -12.61
CA ALA A 8 -10.55 -12.53 -13.30
C ALA A 8 -11.67 -11.47 -13.48
N LYS A 9 -11.79 -10.53 -12.53
CA LYS A 9 -12.76 -9.43 -12.64
C LYS A 9 -12.36 -8.43 -13.72
N HIS A 10 -11.05 -8.13 -13.86
CA HIS A 10 -10.55 -7.27 -14.94
C HIS A 10 -10.85 -7.87 -16.32
N LEU A 11 -10.61 -9.18 -16.50
CA LEU A 11 -10.94 -9.88 -17.75
C LEU A 11 -12.46 -9.87 -18.03
N ALA A 12 -13.29 -10.12 -17.02
CA ALA A 12 -14.75 -10.07 -17.16
C ALA A 12 -15.26 -8.68 -17.56
N LEU A 13 -14.58 -7.61 -17.09
CA LEU A 13 -14.85 -6.22 -17.47
C LEU A 13 -14.19 -5.83 -18.80
N LYS A 14 -13.61 -6.77 -19.53
CA LYS A 14 -12.94 -6.55 -20.83
C LYS A 14 -11.80 -5.52 -20.75
N ALA A 15 -11.08 -5.51 -19.64
CA ALA A 15 -9.91 -4.66 -19.50
C ALA A 15 -8.86 -5.04 -20.55
N LYS A 16 -8.18 -4.04 -21.10
CA LYS A 16 -6.97 -4.25 -21.87
C LYS A 16 -5.84 -4.51 -20.89
N MET A 17 -5.34 -5.73 -20.88
CA MET A 17 -4.28 -6.17 -19.98
C MET A 17 -2.90 -5.92 -20.58
N ALA A 18 -1.91 -5.64 -19.72
CA ALA A 18 -0.50 -5.57 -20.09
C ALA A 18 0.40 -5.93 -18.90
N GLU A 19 1.65 -6.30 -19.22
CA GLU A 19 2.67 -6.54 -18.20
C GLU A 19 3.03 -5.23 -17.48
N PHE A 20 3.00 -5.27 -16.15
CA PHE A 20 3.47 -4.20 -15.28
C PHE A 20 4.10 -4.78 -14.00
N ALA A 21 5.37 -4.52 -13.78
CA ALA A 21 6.14 -4.99 -12.62
C ALA A 21 6.03 -6.52 -12.38
N GLY A 22 6.03 -7.31 -13.47
CA GLY A 22 5.92 -8.77 -13.43
C GLY A 22 4.49 -9.32 -13.31
N TYR A 23 3.49 -8.45 -13.25
CA TYR A 23 2.07 -8.80 -13.16
C TYR A 23 1.32 -8.50 -14.45
N ASP A 24 0.26 -9.29 -14.73
CA ASP A 24 -0.72 -8.99 -15.77
C ASP A 24 -1.77 -8.03 -15.20
N MET A 25 -1.68 -6.74 -15.60
CA MET A 25 -2.43 -5.64 -15.01
C MET A 25 -3.35 -4.95 -16.02
N PRO A 26 -4.53 -4.45 -15.60
CA PRO A 26 -5.41 -3.66 -16.47
C PRO A 26 -4.81 -2.28 -16.70
N ILE A 27 -4.62 -1.90 -17.96
CA ILE A 27 -4.15 -0.55 -18.33
C ILE A 27 -5.28 0.39 -18.72
N GLN A 28 -6.41 -0.15 -19.18
CA GLN A 28 -7.63 0.60 -19.47
C GLN A 28 -8.83 -0.36 -19.65
N TYR A 29 -10.02 0.20 -19.57
CA TYR A 29 -11.28 -0.46 -19.93
C TYR A 29 -11.83 0.09 -21.25
N GLU A 30 -13.08 -0.24 -21.57
CA GLU A 30 -13.70 0.09 -22.86
C GLU A 30 -13.73 1.60 -23.14
N THR A 31 -13.89 2.45 -22.13
CA THR A 31 -13.92 3.90 -22.27
C THR A 31 -12.57 4.53 -22.58
N GLY A 32 -11.48 3.83 -22.30
CA GLY A 32 -10.11 4.25 -22.58
C GLY A 32 -9.51 5.19 -21.53
N VAL A 33 -8.18 5.26 -21.52
CA VAL A 33 -7.36 5.95 -20.50
C VAL A 33 -7.79 7.40 -20.27
N LEU A 34 -8.06 8.18 -21.32
CA LEU A 34 -8.40 9.60 -21.17
C LEU A 34 -9.75 9.79 -20.47
N ALA A 35 -10.75 9.02 -20.86
CA ALA A 35 -12.07 9.11 -20.24
C ALA A 35 -12.01 8.66 -18.78
N GLU A 36 -11.30 7.58 -18.47
CA GLU A 36 -11.09 7.09 -17.10
C GLU A 36 -10.31 8.09 -16.25
N HIS A 37 -9.28 8.75 -16.82
CA HIS A 37 -8.55 9.83 -16.15
C HIS A 37 -9.46 10.99 -15.78
N HIS A 38 -10.23 11.52 -16.74
CA HIS A 38 -11.16 12.64 -16.50
C HIS A 38 -12.25 12.25 -15.50
N TRP A 39 -12.79 11.03 -15.63
CA TRP A 39 -13.76 10.52 -14.66
C TRP A 39 -13.22 10.52 -13.24
N THR A 40 -12.01 10.01 -13.05
CA THR A 40 -11.37 9.98 -11.72
C THR A 40 -11.13 11.39 -11.17
N ARG A 41 -10.75 12.35 -12.04
CA ARG A 41 -10.55 13.75 -11.63
C ARG A 41 -11.85 14.45 -11.23
N ASP A 42 -12.97 14.11 -11.86
CA ASP A 42 -14.27 14.75 -11.65
C ASP A 42 -15.17 14.00 -10.67
N LYS A 43 -14.96 12.71 -10.53
CA LYS A 43 -15.82 11.78 -9.77
C LYS A 43 -14.98 10.92 -8.81
N ALA A 44 -14.93 9.63 -9.08
CA ALA A 44 -14.10 8.68 -8.36
C ALA A 44 -13.68 7.53 -9.26
N GLY A 45 -12.47 7.00 -9.08
CA GLY A 45 -11.94 5.82 -9.73
C GLY A 45 -11.43 4.81 -8.70
N LEU A 46 -11.67 3.53 -8.95
CA LEU A 46 -11.16 2.42 -8.16
C LEU A 46 -10.05 1.72 -8.93
N PHE A 47 -8.87 1.62 -8.32
CA PHE A 47 -7.68 1.03 -8.92
C PHE A 47 -7.27 -0.22 -8.14
N ASP A 48 -7.02 -1.33 -8.85
CA ASP A 48 -6.34 -2.48 -8.28
C ASP A 48 -4.84 -2.19 -8.21
N VAL A 49 -4.32 -2.10 -7.00
CA VAL A 49 -2.90 -1.94 -6.70
C VAL A 49 -2.35 -3.11 -5.89
N SER A 50 -3.03 -4.27 -5.98
CA SER A 50 -2.66 -5.50 -5.25
C SER A 50 -1.31 -6.08 -5.66
N HIS A 51 -0.72 -5.62 -6.77
CA HIS A 51 0.64 -5.96 -7.14
C HIS A 51 1.69 -5.38 -6.19
N MET A 52 1.37 -4.33 -5.43
CA MET A 52 2.24 -3.78 -4.39
C MET A 52 2.40 -4.76 -3.23
N GLY A 53 3.56 -4.70 -2.55
CA GLY A 53 3.81 -5.52 -1.37
C GLY A 53 3.18 -4.92 -0.12
N GLN A 54 2.62 -5.79 0.71
CA GLN A 54 2.09 -5.44 2.02
C GLN A 54 2.86 -6.22 3.08
N VAL A 55 3.50 -5.53 4.01
CA VAL A 55 4.27 -6.15 5.07
C VAL A 55 3.82 -5.67 6.45
N MET A 56 3.85 -6.58 7.41
CA MET A 56 3.63 -6.27 8.83
C MET A 56 4.93 -6.52 9.59
N VAL A 57 5.39 -5.54 10.35
CA VAL A 57 6.48 -5.70 11.30
C VAL A 57 5.93 -5.50 12.71
N GLN A 58 6.14 -6.50 13.58
CA GLN A 58 5.60 -6.46 14.92
C GLN A 58 6.55 -7.08 15.95
N GLY A 59 6.46 -6.63 17.19
CA GLY A 59 7.28 -7.03 18.32
C GLY A 59 8.07 -5.87 18.92
N ALA A 60 8.68 -6.09 20.07
CA ALA A 60 9.36 -5.04 20.86
C ALA A 60 10.48 -4.32 20.07
N GLY A 61 11.08 -4.98 19.08
CA GLY A 61 12.11 -4.42 18.21
C GLY A 61 11.57 -3.64 17.00
N ALA A 62 10.25 -3.66 16.74
CA ALA A 62 9.69 -3.14 15.48
C ALA A 62 9.91 -1.62 15.30
N LEU A 63 9.80 -0.82 16.36
CA LEU A 63 10.08 0.61 16.27
C LEU A 63 11.55 0.89 15.95
N ALA A 64 12.48 0.26 16.70
CA ALA A 64 13.91 0.43 16.47
C ALA A 64 14.33 -0.04 15.07
N PHE A 65 13.69 -1.08 14.56
CA PHE A 65 13.88 -1.55 13.19
C PHE A 65 13.54 -0.46 12.16
N TRP A 66 12.38 0.18 12.26
CA TRP A 66 11.98 1.24 11.32
C TRP A 66 12.84 2.50 11.46
N GLU A 67 13.21 2.89 12.68
CA GLU A 67 14.15 4.02 12.93
C GLU A 67 15.55 3.75 12.34
N LYS A 68 15.99 2.49 12.30
CA LYS A 68 17.25 2.10 11.67
C LYS A 68 17.20 2.16 10.14
N LEU A 69 16.10 1.73 9.53
CA LEU A 69 16.00 1.55 8.09
C LEU A 69 15.51 2.78 7.34
N THR A 70 14.95 3.77 8.04
CA THR A 70 14.36 4.95 7.40
C THR A 70 14.92 6.25 8.03
N PRO A 71 15.07 7.33 7.26
CA PRO A 71 15.50 8.61 7.79
C PRO A 71 14.40 9.38 8.54
N SER A 72 13.18 8.84 8.56
CA SER A 72 12.03 9.47 9.21
C SER A 72 11.95 9.11 10.69
N ALA A 73 11.60 10.07 11.53
CA ALA A 73 11.35 9.84 12.96
C ALA A 73 10.02 9.08 13.16
N ILE A 74 10.03 7.77 12.93
CA ILE A 74 8.86 6.90 13.02
C ILE A 74 8.28 6.86 14.43
N GLY A 75 9.15 6.97 15.46
CA GLY A 75 8.73 7.04 16.87
C GLY A 75 7.88 8.26 17.23
N LYS A 76 7.93 9.32 16.41
CA LYS A 76 7.06 10.50 16.59
C LYS A 76 5.68 10.35 15.96
N LEU A 77 5.43 9.29 15.21
CA LEU A 77 4.09 9.01 14.68
C LEU A 77 3.16 8.58 15.83
N GLY A 78 1.99 9.18 15.88
CA GLY A 78 0.90 8.63 16.68
C GLY A 78 0.37 7.31 16.10
N ASN A 79 -0.35 6.54 16.90
CA ASN A 79 -1.06 5.37 16.38
C ASN A 79 -2.06 5.79 15.30
N ASP A 80 -2.32 4.89 14.38
CA ASP A 80 -3.20 5.08 13.21
C ASP A 80 -2.76 6.23 12.29
N THR A 81 -1.44 6.50 12.25
CA THR A 81 -0.85 7.45 11.30
C THR A 81 0.17 6.79 10.39
N ALA A 82 0.19 7.26 9.15
CA ALA A 82 1.10 6.81 8.12
C ALA A 82 2.17 7.87 7.81
N LYS A 83 3.31 7.43 7.31
CA LYS A 83 4.42 8.27 6.86
C LYS A 83 4.96 7.73 5.54
N TYR A 84 4.98 8.59 4.52
CA TYR A 84 5.77 8.34 3.32
C TYR A 84 7.24 8.58 3.65
N THR A 85 8.09 7.61 3.36
CA THR A 85 9.52 7.61 3.68
C THR A 85 10.29 6.76 2.68
N VAL A 86 11.59 6.56 2.92
CA VAL A 86 12.46 5.73 2.09
C VAL A 86 13.19 4.69 2.94
N LEU A 87 13.48 3.53 2.35
CA LEU A 87 14.48 2.60 2.87
C LEU A 87 15.86 3.10 2.48
N THR A 88 16.80 3.10 3.42
CA THR A 88 18.17 3.51 3.18
C THR A 88 19.16 2.38 3.45
N ASN A 89 20.28 2.40 2.73
CA ASN A 89 21.42 1.54 3.01
C ASN A 89 22.35 2.21 4.07
N GLU A 90 23.41 1.49 4.45
CA GLU A 90 24.39 1.97 5.46
C GLU A 90 25.15 3.25 5.05
N GLN A 91 25.24 3.52 3.75
CA GLN A 91 25.89 4.73 3.21
C GLN A 91 24.89 5.90 3.04
N GLY A 92 23.64 5.73 3.47
CA GLY A 92 22.58 6.73 3.34
C GLY A 92 21.95 6.82 1.94
N GLY A 93 22.29 5.89 1.03
CA GLY A 93 21.68 5.80 -0.28
C GLY A 93 20.26 5.24 -0.18
N ILE A 94 19.35 5.74 -1.04
CA ILE A 94 17.96 5.27 -1.10
C ILE A 94 17.90 3.92 -1.80
N ILE A 95 17.26 2.94 -1.16
CA ILE A 95 16.97 1.61 -1.71
C ILE A 95 15.65 1.64 -2.45
N ASP A 96 14.59 2.15 -1.80
CA ASP A 96 13.26 2.35 -2.37
C ASP A 96 12.43 3.29 -1.49
N ASP A 97 11.26 3.73 -1.96
CA ASP A 97 10.30 4.49 -1.18
C ASP A 97 9.14 3.61 -0.71
N LEU A 98 8.51 3.99 0.39
CA LEU A 98 7.42 3.22 0.98
C LEU A 98 6.53 4.08 1.88
N ILE A 99 5.38 3.51 2.24
CA ILE A 99 4.51 4.10 3.26
C ILE A 99 4.54 3.18 4.50
N VAL A 100 4.93 3.73 5.65
CA VAL A 100 4.89 3.04 6.94
C VAL A 100 3.75 3.60 7.77
N THR A 101 2.87 2.74 8.26
CA THR A 101 1.73 3.07 9.14
C THR A 101 1.98 2.48 10.52
N ARG A 102 1.93 3.31 11.57
CA ARG A 102 1.99 2.84 12.95
C ARG A 102 0.59 2.43 13.40
N LEU A 103 0.39 1.14 13.70
CA LEU A 103 -0.89 0.59 14.18
C LEU A 103 -0.94 0.49 15.70
N ALA A 104 0.23 0.30 16.34
CA ALA A 104 0.42 0.25 17.78
C ALA A 104 1.89 0.56 18.09
N ASP A 105 2.26 0.59 19.37
CA ASP A 105 3.63 0.89 19.80
C ASP A 105 4.66 -0.08 19.23
N ASP A 106 4.27 -1.32 19.04
CA ASP A 106 5.10 -2.43 18.57
C ASP A 106 4.61 -3.05 17.26
N LYS A 107 3.71 -2.37 16.51
CA LYS A 107 3.09 -2.93 15.32
C LYS A 107 2.97 -1.91 14.20
N PHE A 108 3.58 -2.23 13.06
CA PHE A 108 3.66 -1.37 11.90
C PHE A 108 3.26 -2.13 10.64
N PHE A 109 2.46 -1.47 9.81
CA PHE A 109 2.11 -1.94 8.48
C PHE A 109 2.85 -1.10 7.44
N ALA A 110 3.38 -1.70 6.41
CA ALA A 110 3.99 -0.96 5.32
C ALA A 110 3.54 -1.44 3.95
N VAL A 111 3.45 -0.50 3.01
CA VAL A 111 3.21 -0.75 1.59
C VAL A 111 4.49 -0.44 0.84
N ILE A 112 4.98 -1.41 0.06
CA ILE A 112 6.23 -1.35 -0.71
C ILE A 112 5.96 -1.54 -2.20
N ASN A 113 6.87 -1.04 -3.05
CA ASN A 113 6.67 -1.02 -4.50
C ASN A 113 6.75 -2.42 -5.13
N ALA A 114 5.91 -2.66 -6.14
CA ALA A 114 5.77 -3.96 -6.79
C ALA A 114 7.07 -4.46 -7.43
N GLY A 115 7.76 -3.60 -8.17
CA GLY A 115 9.00 -3.95 -8.88
C GLY A 115 10.21 -4.16 -7.97
N CYS A 116 10.16 -3.64 -6.75
CA CYS A 116 11.24 -3.73 -5.75
C CYS A 116 10.93 -4.69 -4.60
N LYS A 117 9.74 -5.28 -4.58
CA LYS A 117 9.19 -6.08 -3.48
C LYS A 117 10.17 -7.10 -2.91
N ASP A 118 10.74 -7.95 -3.76
CA ASP A 118 11.62 -9.04 -3.32
C ASP A 118 12.94 -8.49 -2.73
N LYS A 119 13.50 -7.45 -3.35
CA LYS A 119 14.71 -6.73 -2.87
C LYS A 119 14.45 -6.07 -1.52
N ASP A 120 13.32 -5.38 -1.38
CA ASP A 120 12.97 -4.64 -0.15
C ASP A 120 12.71 -5.59 1.01
N ILE A 121 11.97 -6.68 0.77
CA ILE A 121 11.74 -7.72 1.78
C ILE A 121 13.05 -8.36 2.21
N ALA A 122 13.95 -8.69 1.26
CA ALA A 122 15.25 -9.25 1.59
C ALA A 122 16.09 -8.29 2.44
N TRP A 123 16.09 -6.99 2.10
CA TRP A 123 16.78 -5.97 2.90
C TRP A 123 16.17 -5.83 4.29
N MET A 124 14.86 -5.79 4.40
CA MET A 124 14.17 -5.76 5.68
C MET A 124 14.48 -7.00 6.54
N GLN A 125 14.45 -8.19 5.95
CA GLN A 125 14.75 -9.44 6.64
C GLN A 125 16.19 -9.50 7.15
N SER A 126 17.18 -9.04 6.37
CA SER A 126 18.58 -9.03 6.77
C SER A 126 18.89 -8.08 7.93
N ASN A 127 18.00 -7.12 8.20
CA ASN A 127 18.11 -6.14 9.27
C ASN A 127 17.11 -6.36 10.41
N LEU A 128 16.33 -7.43 10.34
CA LEU A 128 15.28 -7.70 11.33
C LEU A 128 15.90 -8.16 12.66
N PRO A 129 15.61 -7.49 13.78
CA PRO A 129 16.09 -7.93 15.09
C PRO A 129 15.34 -9.17 15.59
N ASP A 130 15.97 -9.95 16.47
CA ASP A 130 15.42 -11.19 17.01
C ASP A 130 14.07 -11.02 17.74
N ASN A 131 13.84 -9.84 18.31
CA ASN A 131 12.62 -9.49 19.04
C ASN A 131 11.55 -8.80 18.18
N ALA A 132 11.64 -8.92 16.85
CA ALA A 132 10.60 -8.51 15.91
C ALA A 132 10.31 -9.61 14.88
N LYS A 133 9.13 -9.55 14.27
CA LYS A 133 8.72 -10.45 13.17
C LYS A 133 8.26 -9.62 11.98
N LEU A 134 8.70 -10.03 10.80
CA LEU A 134 8.21 -9.52 9.52
C LEU A 134 7.30 -10.57 8.89
N LEU A 135 6.10 -10.14 8.49
CA LEU A 135 5.10 -10.96 7.80
C LEU A 135 4.82 -10.31 6.44
N HIS A 136 5.03 -11.03 5.36
CA HIS A 136 4.57 -10.65 4.04
C HIS A 136 3.11 -11.11 3.89
N LEU A 137 2.19 -10.17 3.61
CA LEU A 137 0.74 -10.40 3.56
C LEU A 137 0.32 -10.64 2.10
N GLU A 138 0.67 -11.81 1.56
CA GLU A 138 0.49 -12.12 0.13
C GLU A 138 -0.97 -12.32 -0.29
N ASP A 139 -1.82 -12.77 0.64
CA ASP A 139 -3.22 -13.14 0.37
C ASP A 139 -4.19 -11.94 0.42
N ARG A 140 -3.67 -10.71 0.45
CA ARG A 140 -4.49 -9.50 0.55
C ARG A 140 -4.55 -8.74 -0.76
N ALA A 141 -5.74 -8.26 -1.09
CA ALA A 141 -5.90 -7.23 -2.11
C ALA A 141 -5.57 -5.84 -1.54
N LEU A 142 -5.12 -4.95 -2.39
CA LEU A 142 -4.96 -3.54 -2.11
C LEU A 142 -5.68 -2.74 -3.20
N LEU A 143 -6.59 -1.87 -2.79
CA LEU A 143 -7.38 -1.04 -3.68
C LEU A 143 -7.13 0.43 -3.38
N ALA A 144 -6.99 1.25 -4.42
CA ALA A 144 -6.92 2.69 -4.30
C ALA A 144 -8.23 3.30 -4.84
N LEU A 145 -9.05 3.84 -3.95
CA LEU A 145 -10.23 4.63 -4.32
C LEU A 145 -9.84 6.11 -4.33
N GLN A 146 -9.87 6.73 -5.49
CA GLN A 146 -9.33 8.07 -5.73
C GLN A 146 -10.36 9.00 -6.34
N GLY A 147 -10.19 10.30 -6.13
CA GLY A 147 -11.01 11.36 -6.73
C GLY A 147 -11.89 12.10 -5.72
N PRO A 148 -12.49 13.24 -6.12
CA PRO A 148 -13.22 14.13 -5.20
C PRO A 148 -14.49 13.51 -4.59
N LYS A 149 -15.00 12.43 -5.17
CA LYS A 149 -16.17 11.68 -4.64
C LYS A 149 -15.81 10.35 -4.01
N ALA A 150 -14.53 10.07 -3.75
CA ALA A 150 -14.07 8.80 -3.18
C ALA A 150 -14.73 8.51 -1.82
N GLU A 151 -14.75 9.48 -0.91
CA GLU A 151 -15.41 9.36 0.39
C GLU A 151 -16.89 9.01 0.26
N LYS A 152 -17.61 9.73 -0.60
CA LYS A 152 -19.04 9.45 -0.84
C LYS A 152 -19.29 8.05 -1.38
N VAL A 153 -18.44 7.58 -2.31
CA VAL A 153 -18.53 6.22 -2.85
C VAL A 153 -18.30 5.19 -1.76
N LEU A 154 -17.31 5.39 -0.89
CA LEU A 154 -17.02 4.51 0.23
C LEU A 154 -18.21 4.40 1.19
N HIS A 155 -18.80 5.55 1.56
CA HIS A 155 -19.98 5.60 2.41
C HIS A 155 -21.19 4.91 1.76
N ASP A 156 -21.54 5.27 0.50
CA ASP A 156 -22.74 4.76 -0.16
C ASP A 156 -22.66 3.26 -0.46
N SER A 157 -21.44 2.74 -0.74
CA SER A 157 -21.27 1.35 -1.14
C SER A 157 -21.04 0.39 0.03
N LEU A 158 -20.38 0.86 1.10
CA LEU A 158 -19.94 0.01 2.21
C LEU A 158 -20.42 0.50 3.58
N GLY A 159 -21.10 1.64 3.65
CA GLY A 159 -21.52 2.25 4.92
C GLY A 159 -20.37 2.79 5.77
N ILE A 160 -19.17 2.93 5.19
CA ILE A 160 -17.98 3.38 5.90
C ILE A 160 -17.96 4.91 5.91
N ASP A 161 -18.07 5.52 7.08
CA ASP A 161 -17.90 6.96 7.28
C ASP A 161 -16.39 7.28 7.46
N ALA A 162 -15.80 7.87 6.43
CA ALA A 162 -14.41 8.34 6.43
C ALA A 162 -14.29 9.87 6.56
N SER A 163 -15.37 10.59 6.85
CA SER A 163 -15.40 12.06 6.91
C SER A 163 -14.42 12.67 7.91
N SER A 164 -14.13 11.95 8.99
CA SER A 164 -13.16 12.36 10.00
C SER A 164 -11.73 11.87 9.72
N LEU A 165 -11.52 11.04 8.68
CA LEU A 165 -10.23 10.47 8.37
C LEU A 165 -9.33 11.50 7.69
N GLY A 166 -8.38 12.07 8.44
CA GLY A 166 -7.43 13.06 7.92
C GLY A 166 -6.37 12.45 7.00
N TYR A 167 -5.60 13.32 6.34
CA TYR A 167 -4.48 12.93 5.50
C TYR A 167 -3.45 12.08 6.26
N MET A 168 -2.98 11.00 5.63
CA MET A 168 -2.05 10.03 6.22
C MET A 168 -2.59 9.42 7.53
N ARG A 169 -3.89 9.22 7.63
CA ARG A 169 -4.53 8.53 8.74
C ARG A 169 -5.02 7.15 8.31
N PHE A 170 -5.08 6.27 9.26
CA PHE A 170 -5.58 4.91 9.12
C PHE A 170 -6.79 4.70 10.02
N MET A 171 -7.75 3.94 9.54
CA MET A 171 -8.83 3.39 10.35
C MET A 171 -9.05 1.93 9.98
N LYS A 172 -9.43 1.11 10.95
CA LYS A 172 -9.86 -0.26 10.73
C LYS A 172 -11.37 -0.30 10.69
N HIS A 173 -11.90 -1.03 9.73
CA HIS A 173 -13.33 -1.32 9.63
C HIS A 173 -13.50 -2.83 9.43
N ASP A 174 -14.29 -3.46 10.29
CA ASP A 174 -14.62 -4.89 10.18
C ASP A 174 -15.92 -5.00 9.38
N THR A 175 -15.88 -5.65 8.20
CA THR A 175 -17.01 -5.87 7.29
C THR A 175 -17.64 -7.22 7.53
#